data_44a970ff4ad0d83edf79407126523e5d
#
_entry.id   44a970ff4ad0d83edf79407126523e5d
#
_cell.length_a   1.000
_cell.length_b   1.000
_cell.length_c   1.000
_cell.angle_alpha   90.00
_cell.angle_beta   90.00
_cell.angle_gamma   90.00
#
_symmetry.space_group_name_H-M   'P 1'
#
loop_
_entity.id
_entity.type
_entity.pdbx_description
1 polymer ?
#
loop_
_entity_poly.entity_id
_entity_poly.type
_entity_poly.pdbx_seq_one_letter_code
_entity_poly.pdbx_strand_id
1 'polypeptide(L)'
;MDHESHFGMALEYVADLAAARRFYVDVMGLKVEREHPNFVQFDHFAIASDQAIGELRERELYWLVADAEAEFAALSTRVEVTNPLKQLPFGKVFGIRGPAGYPCFFLEFAKNRPSHSV
;
A
#
# COMPACT_ATOMS: atom_id res chain seq x y z
N MET A 1 -30.34 7.74 -13.01
CA MET A 1 -29.56 7.14 -13.10
C MET A 1 -28.43 7.52 -12.69
N ASP A 2 -27.80 6.91 -12.25
CA ASP A 2 -26.75 7.29 -11.72
C ASP A 2 -25.64 7.04 -12.48
N HIS A 3 -24.81 7.86 -12.69
CA HIS A 3 -23.60 7.73 -13.36
C HIS A 3 -22.47 7.88 -12.42
N GLU A 4 -22.70 7.46 -11.17
CA GLU A 4 -21.69 7.62 -10.20
C GLU A 4 -20.54 6.73 -10.51
N SER A 5 -19.33 7.21 -10.44
CA SER A 5 -18.12 6.42 -10.59
C SER A 5 -17.66 5.99 -9.23
N HIS A 6 -17.14 4.78 -9.15
CA HIS A 6 -16.58 4.28 -7.90
C HIS A 6 -15.11 4.03 -8.10
N PHE A 7 -14.35 4.19 -7.05
CA PHE A 7 -12.94 3.87 -7.12
C PHE A 7 -12.79 2.38 -7.43
N GLY A 8 -12.05 2.06 -8.45
CA GLY A 8 -11.86 0.66 -8.84
C GLY A 8 -10.68 0.05 -8.16
N MET A 9 -9.49 0.48 -8.52
CA MET A 9 -8.29 -0.07 -7.93
C MET A 9 -7.10 0.77 -8.31
N ALA A 10 -6.08 0.70 -7.49
CA ALA A 10 -4.77 1.23 -7.83
C ALA A 10 -3.96 0.08 -8.40
N LEU A 11 -3.22 0.33 -9.44
CA LEU A 11 -2.45 -0.71 -10.11
C LEU A 11 -0.98 -0.35 -10.06
N GLU A 12 -0.17 -1.30 -9.62
CA GLU A 12 1.27 -1.13 -9.56
C GLU A 12 1.91 -2.13 -10.52
N TYR A 13 2.83 -1.66 -11.35
CA TYR A 13 3.53 -2.53 -12.27
C TYR A 13 4.82 -3.00 -11.62
N VAL A 14 5.08 -4.30 -11.64
CA VAL A 14 6.22 -4.89 -10.98
C VAL A 14 6.96 -5.76 -11.97
N ALA A 15 8.26 -5.91 -11.75
CA ALA A 15 9.08 -6.73 -12.65
C ALA A 15 8.91 -8.22 -12.36
N ASP A 16 8.74 -8.59 -11.10
CA ASP A 16 8.63 -9.99 -10.70
C ASP A 16 7.32 -10.17 -9.97
N LEU A 17 6.33 -10.65 -10.70
CA LEU A 17 4.98 -10.79 -10.16
C LEU A 17 4.93 -11.78 -9.00
N ALA A 18 5.67 -12.88 -9.10
CA ALA A 18 5.63 -13.89 -8.04
C ALA A 18 6.23 -13.33 -6.74
N ALA A 19 7.31 -12.59 -6.85
CA ALA A 19 7.92 -11.99 -5.66
C ALA A 19 7.02 -10.92 -5.06
N ALA A 20 6.38 -10.11 -5.91
CA ALA A 20 5.48 -9.08 -5.43
C ALA A 20 4.24 -9.70 -4.78
N ARG A 21 3.73 -10.77 -5.36
CA ARG A 21 2.59 -11.46 -4.77
C ARG A 21 2.93 -11.97 -3.38
N ARG A 22 4.11 -12.56 -3.22
CA ARG A 22 4.54 -13.04 -1.90
C ARG A 22 4.64 -11.90 -0.91
N PHE A 23 5.16 -10.76 -1.35
CA PHE A 23 5.28 -9.61 -0.48
C PHE A 23 3.89 -9.16 0.02
N TYR A 24 2.95 -9.01 -0.88
CA TYR A 24 1.64 -8.49 -0.49
C TYR A 24 0.83 -9.51 0.30
N VAL A 25 1.00 -10.79 0.04
CA VAL A 25 0.28 -11.80 0.79
C VAL A 25 0.96 -12.08 2.13
N ASP A 26 2.28 -12.32 2.11
CA ASP A 26 2.97 -12.80 3.30
C ASP A 26 3.39 -11.68 4.24
N VAL A 27 3.79 -10.53 3.71
CA VAL A 27 4.23 -9.43 4.53
C VAL A 27 3.07 -8.50 4.87
N MET A 28 2.28 -8.15 3.86
CA MET A 28 1.21 -7.17 4.04
C MET A 28 -0.10 -7.81 4.47
N GLY A 29 -0.24 -9.11 4.31
CA GLY A 29 -1.44 -9.80 4.76
C GLY A 29 -2.65 -9.62 3.88
N LEU A 30 -2.46 -9.31 2.62
CA LEU A 30 -3.59 -9.08 1.72
C LEU A 30 -4.11 -10.41 1.18
N LYS A 31 -5.39 -10.43 0.86
CA LYS A 31 -6.02 -11.61 0.29
C LYS A 31 -6.17 -11.44 -1.20
N VAL A 32 -5.82 -12.50 -1.94
CA VAL A 32 -5.96 -12.48 -3.39
C VAL A 32 -7.43 -12.66 -3.73
N GLU A 33 -7.96 -11.74 -4.56
CA GLU A 33 -9.34 -11.82 -5.01
C GLU A 33 -9.45 -12.33 -6.43
N ARG A 34 -8.48 -12.00 -7.27
CA ARG A 34 -8.52 -12.40 -8.67
C ARG A 34 -7.09 -12.53 -9.17
N GLU A 35 -6.84 -13.54 -9.96
CA GLU A 35 -5.50 -13.81 -10.41
C GLU A 35 -5.48 -14.26 -11.86
N HIS A 36 -4.59 -13.70 -12.65
CA HIS A 36 -4.36 -14.08 -14.03
C HIS A 36 -2.84 -14.19 -14.20
N PRO A 37 -2.36 -14.72 -15.32
CA PRO A 37 -0.91 -14.96 -15.45
C PRO A 37 -0.04 -13.74 -15.21
N ASN A 38 -0.50 -12.53 -15.54
CA ASN A 38 0.31 -11.34 -15.37
C ASN A 38 -0.33 -10.33 -14.44
N PHE A 39 -1.25 -10.77 -13.59
CA PHE A 39 -2.06 -9.83 -12.83
C PHE A 39 -2.58 -10.47 -11.55
N VAL A 40 -2.46 -9.78 -10.43
CA VAL A 40 -3.03 -10.23 -9.17
C VAL A 40 -3.77 -9.06 -8.55
N GLN A 41 -5.04 -9.24 -8.26
CA GLN A 41 -5.84 -8.21 -7.64
C GLN A 41 -6.20 -8.60 -6.21
N PHE A 42 -6.02 -7.68 -5.28
CA PHE A 42 -6.30 -7.93 -3.89
C PHE A 42 -7.64 -7.35 -3.47
N ASP A 43 -7.92 -6.14 -3.62
CA ASP A 43 -9.19 -5.51 -3.33
C ASP A 43 -9.22 -4.30 -4.22
N HIS A 44 -8.94 -3.15 -3.69
CA HIS A 44 -8.84 -1.96 -4.52
C HIS A 44 -7.40 -1.74 -4.96
N PHE A 45 -6.60 -2.78 -4.94
CA PHE A 45 -5.20 -2.70 -5.29
C PHE A 45 -4.80 -3.94 -6.08
N ALA A 46 -4.03 -3.74 -7.12
CA ALA A 46 -3.60 -4.85 -7.97
C ALA A 46 -2.16 -4.64 -8.38
N ILE A 47 -1.48 -5.74 -8.70
CA ILE A 47 -0.14 -5.70 -9.25
C ILE A 47 -0.14 -6.41 -10.59
N ALA A 48 0.71 -5.97 -11.49
CA ALA A 48 0.80 -6.55 -12.82
C ALA A 48 2.23 -6.54 -13.31
N SER A 49 2.57 -7.52 -14.13
CA SER A 49 3.90 -7.56 -14.72
C SER A 49 3.86 -7.20 -16.20
N ASP A 50 2.68 -6.84 -16.71
CA ASP A 50 2.57 -6.40 -18.09
C ASP A 50 3.19 -5.05 -18.25
N GLN A 51 3.35 -4.63 -19.48
CA GLN A 51 3.84 -3.32 -19.75
C GLN A 51 2.78 -2.29 -19.42
N ALA A 52 3.18 -1.22 -18.80
CA ALA A 52 2.25 -0.17 -18.44
C ALA A 52 1.65 0.47 -19.69
N ILE A 53 0.40 0.87 -19.59
CA ILE A 53 -0.25 1.54 -20.68
C ILE A 53 0.27 2.94 -20.83
N GLY A 54 0.45 3.66 -19.77
CA GLY A 54 0.94 5.01 -19.82
C GLY A 54 2.37 5.07 -19.34
N GLU A 55 2.88 6.29 -19.21
CA GLU A 55 4.19 6.47 -18.68
C GLU A 55 4.16 6.20 -17.20
N LEU A 56 5.07 5.40 -16.70
CA LEU A 56 5.14 5.15 -15.30
C LEU A 56 5.75 6.32 -14.58
N ARG A 57 5.19 6.69 -13.48
CA ARG A 57 5.72 7.74 -12.65
C ARG A 57 5.89 7.20 -11.27
N GLU A 58 6.66 7.88 -10.46
CA GLU A 58 6.71 7.57 -9.07
C GLU A 58 5.33 7.72 -8.51
N ARG A 59 4.97 6.88 -7.58
CA ARG A 59 3.67 6.99 -6.95
C ARG A 59 3.82 6.75 -5.48
N GLU A 60 2.91 7.32 -4.72
CA GLU A 60 2.86 7.13 -3.30
C GLU A 60 1.60 6.39 -2.97
N LEU A 61 1.75 5.24 -2.36
CA LEU A 61 0.61 4.46 -1.91
C LEU A 61 0.62 4.48 -0.40
N TYR A 62 -0.50 4.84 0.19
CA TYR A 62 -0.64 4.90 1.63
C TYR A 62 -1.60 3.82 2.10
N TRP A 63 -1.16 3.04 3.05
CA TRP A 63 -1.96 2.00 3.65
C TRP A 63 -2.34 2.46 5.03
N LEU A 64 -3.63 2.52 5.32
CA LEU A 64 -4.08 3.00 6.62
C LEU A 64 -3.99 1.88 7.63
N VAL A 65 -3.46 2.19 8.80
CA VAL A 65 -3.30 1.19 9.85
C VAL A 65 -3.84 1.78 11.15
N ALA A 66 -4.21 0.90 12.06
CA ALA A 66 -4.74 1.33 13.34
C ALA A 66 -3.63 1.71 14.32
N ASP A 67 -2.46 1.10 14.19
CA ASP A 67 -1.35 1.31 15.12
C ASP A 67 -0.04 1.27 14.35
N ALA A 68 0.45 2.44 13.96
CA ALA A 68 1.65 2.52 13.14
C ALA A 68 2.88 2.04 13.88
N GLU A 69 2.94 2.23 15.20
CA GLU A 69 4.11 1.78 15.95
C GLU A 69 4.19 0.26 15.97
N ALA A 70 3.05 -0.41 16.15
CA ALA A 70 3.03 -1.86 16.16
C ALA A 70 3.38 -2.42 14.78
N GLU A 71 2.85 -1.78 13.72
CA GLU A 71 3.18 -2.22 12.37
C GLU A 71 4.65 -2.00 12.07
N PHE A 72 5.18 -0.86 12.47
CA PHE A 72 6.59 -0.58 12.23
C PHE A 72 7.47 -1.60 12.96
N ALA A 73 7.13 -1.92 14.20
CA ALA A 73 7.90 -2.89 14.95
C ALA A 73 7.87 -4.27 14.28
N ALA A 74 6.72 -4.65 13.74
CA ALA A 74 6.59 -5.94 13.09
C ALA A 74 7.31 -6.00 11.75
N LEU A 75 7.25 -4.92 10.98
CA LEU A 75 7.78 -4.95 9.62
C LEU A 75 9.25 -4.58 9.53
N SER A 76 9.75 -3.76 10.46
CA SER A 76 11.12 -3.28 10.35
C SER A 76 12.15 -4.39 10.46
N THR A 77 11.78 -5.54 10.99
CA THR A 77 12.70 -6.68 11.09
C THR A 77 12.58 -7.61 9.88
N ARG A 78 11.63 -7.35 8.97
CA ARG A 78 11.38 -8.24 7.84
C ARG A 78 11.68 -7.60 6.50
N VAL A 79 11.62 -6.29 6.42
CA VAL A 79 11.78 -5.59 5.15
C VAL A 79 12.60 -4.33 5.36
N GLU A 80 13.08 -3.78 4.27
CA GLU A 80 13.90 -2.57 4.32
C GLU A 80 13.02 -1.36 4.62
N VAL A 81 13.40 -0.57 5.63
CA VAL A 81 12.69 0.65 5.96
C VAL A 81 13.24 1.78 5.10
N THR A 82 12.39 2.42 4.33
CA THR A 82 12.80 3.56 3.52
C THR A 82 12.66 4.87 4.31
N ASN A 83 11.65 4.92 5.18
CA ASN A 83 11.36 6.11 5.95
C ASN A 83 11.03 5.70 7.37
N PRO A 84 11.86 6.06 8.34
CA PRO A 84 11.60 5.67 9.74
C PRO A 84 10.30 6.24 10.25
N LEU A 85 9.75 5.62 11.27
CA LEU A 85 8.51 6.07 11.87
C LEU A 85 8.65 7.51 12.36
N LYS A 86 7.67 8.33 12.01
CA LYS A 86 7.72 9.74 12.30
C LYS A 86 6.36 10.25 12.68
N GLN A 87 6.32 11.12 13.66
CA GLN A 87 5.07 11.75 14.07
C GLN A 87 4.92 13.05 13.32
N LEU A 88 3.80 13.20 12.65
CA LEU A 88 3.46 14.42 11.91
C LEU A 88 2.19 15.00 12.52
N PRO A 89 1.85 16.25 12.19
CA PRO A 89 0.64 16.82 12.79
C PRO A 89 -0.62 16.01 12.53
N PHE A 90 -0.70 15.36 11.37
CA PHE A 90 -1.90 14.60 11.03
C PHE A 90 -1.83 13.12 11.40
N GLY A 91 -0.70 12.65 11.91
CA GLY A 91 -0.62 11.25 12.29
C GLY A 91 0.80 10.73 12.31
N LYS A 92 0.93 9.41 12.34
CA LYS A 92 2.22 8.75 12.33
C LYS A 92 2.40 8.01 11.02
N VAL A 93 3.58 8.09 10.44
CA VAL A 93 3.81 7.51 9.14
C VAL A 93 5.21 6.88 9.09
N PHE A 94 5.33 5.80 8.36
CA PHE A 94 6.64 5.22 8.03
C PHE A 94 6.54 4.60 6.64
N GLY A 95 7.68 4.27 6.05
CA GLY A 95 7.71 3.68 4.72
C GLY A 95 8.65 2.49 4.68
N ILE A 96 8.30 1.53 3.85
CA ILE A 96 9.15 0.37 3.57
C ILE A 96 9.29 0.24 2.07
N ARG A 97 10.33 -0.50 1.66
CA ARG A 97 10.57 -0.70 0.24
C ARG A 97 9.61 -1.74 -0.30
N GLY A 98 8.83 -1.37 -1.28
CA GLY A 98 7.90 -2.29 -1.90
C GLY A 98 8.55 -3.05 -3.05
N PRO A 99 7.82 -4.01 -3.61
CA PRO A 99 8.38 -4.90 -4.65
C PRO A 99 8.74 -4.18 -5.93
N ALA A 100 8.11 -3.05 -6.23
CA ALA A 100 8.41 -2.31 -7.45
C ALA A 100 9.54 -1.31 -7.22
N GLY A 101 10.08 -1.24 -6.01
CA GLY A 101 11.16 -0.33 -5.70
C GLY A 101 10.70 0.99 -5.13
N TYR A 102 9.42 1.27 -5.15
CA TYR A 102 8.87 2.49 -4.59
C TYR A 102 8.52 2.27 -3.12
N PRO A 103 8.57 3.32 -2.31
CA PRO A 103 8.16 3.16 -0.91
C PRO A 103 6.67 2.85 -0.80
N CYS A 104 6.33 2.02 0.16
CA CYS A 104 4.96 1.81 0.58
C CYS A 104 4.82 2.50 1.92
N PHE A 105 3.88 3.42 2.05
CA PHE A 105 3.73 4.19 3.27
C PHE A 105 2.58 3.65 4.11
N PHE A 106 2.78 3.67 5.41
CA PHE A 106 1.77 3.25 6.37
C PHE A 106 1.44 4.45 7.23
N LEU A 107 0.16 4.73 7.37
CA LEU A 107 -0.31 5.94 8.03
C LEU A 107 -1.36 5.62 9.07
N GLU A 108 -1.13 6.10 10.28
CA GLU A 108 -2.14 6.08 11.33
C GLU A 108 -2.56 7.52 11.55
N PHE A 109 -3.81 7.88 11.23
CA PHE A 109 -4.26 9.24 11.41
C PHE A 109 -4.30 9.58 12.90
N ALA A 110 -4.01 10.83 13.22
CA ALA A 110 -4.08 11.33 14.59
C ALA A 110 -5.51 11.17 15.08
N LYS A 111 -5.59 10.76 16.30
CA LYS A 111 -6.89 10.58 16.85
C LYS A 111 -7.48 11.84 17.29
N ASN A 112 -8.34 11.98 17.49
CA ASN A 112 -8.87 12.93 17.91
C ASN A 112 -9.35 13.80 17.64
N ARG A 113 -9.82 14.21 17.74
CA ARG A 113 -10.10 15.04 17.57
C ARG A 113 -11.07 15.45 17.87
N PRO A 114 -11.32 15.97 18.45
CA PRO A 114 -12.33 16.34 18.99
C PRO A 114 -13.32 16.93 18.24
N SER A 115 -13.49 17.21 18.23
CA SER A 115 -14.20 17.76 17.77
C SER A 115 -14.59 17.75 16.70
N HIS A 116 -14.65 17.54 16.43
CA HIS A 116 -14.94 17.52 15.45
C HIS A 116 -15.66 16.96 15.14
N SER A 117 -15.90 16.74 15.49
CA SER A 117 -16.42 16.30 15.20
C SER A 117 -17.16 16.46 14.93
N VAL A 118 -17.54 16.47 14.90
CA VAL A 118 -18.14 16.78 14.71
C VAL A 118 -18.57 16.88 14.52
#